data_51434793d18676ecf10ee8c3c9cb4560
#
_entry.id   51434793d18676ecf10ee8c3c9cb4560
#
_cell.length_a   1.000
_cell.length_b   1.000
_cell.length_c   1.000
_cell.angle_alpha   90.00
_cell.angle_beta   90.00
_cell.angle_gamma   90.00
#
_symmetry.space_group_name_H-M   'P 1'
#
loop_
_entity.id
_entity.type
_entity.pdbx_description
1 polymer ?
#
loop_
_entity_poly.entity_id
_entity_poly.type
_entity_poly.pdbx_seq_one_letter_code
_entity_poly.pdbx_strand_id
1 'polypeptide(L)'
;SFGTSVGAGTLTVPQALLIAAVFEVSGAVIAGGEVTATIRNGIVHLDSMPLQPLDLVFIMMSALLAAALWLLFATKKGLPVSTTHAIIGGIVGSSLTLGFMIADGGSSPWSLVKWEKIGTIAVSWVLSPLLGGAVSYALFYLIKRNVLEYNARMEEQIKAVKAERKAYKEQHRLRFESLDEAEQIQATSAMARDAQIYGLPD
;
A
#
# COMPACT_ATOMS: atom_id res chain seq x y z
N SER A 1 -2.48 3.28 2.34
CA SER A 1 -3.77 3.33 1.64
C SER A 1 -3.88 2.18 0.64
N PHE A 2 -4.92 1.38 0.75
CA PHE A 2 -5.18 0.24 -0.15
C PHE A 2 -5.89 0.64 -1.45
N GLY A 3 -6.16 1.94 -1.66
CA GLY A 3 -6.89 2.44 -2.82
C GLY A 3 -6.26 2.06 -4.15
N THR A 4 -4.94 2.10 -4.25
CA THR A 4 -4.20 1.71 -5.46
C THR A 4 -4.31 0.21 -5.76
N SER A 5 -4.26 -0.65 -4.73
CA SER A 5 -4.39 -2.11 -4.90
C SER A 5 -5.81 -2.51 -5.30
N VAL A 6 -6.83 -1.83 -4.74
CA VAL A 6 -8.23 -2.03 -5.14
C VAL A 6 -8.46 -1.51 -6.56
N GLY A 7 -7.94 -0.33 -6.90
CA GLY A 7 -8.03 0.24 -8.23
C GLY A 7 -7.33 -0.59 -9.31
N ALA A 8 -6.24 -1.28 -8.97
CA ALA A 8 -5.54 -2.22 -9.85
C ALA A 8 -6.22 -3.60 -9.93
N GLY A 9 -7.32 -3.83 -9.21
CA GLY A 9 -8.04 -5.11 -9.20
C GLY A 9 -7.32 -6.27 -8.50
N THR A 10 -6.24 -5.99 -7.76
CA THR A 10 -5.47 -7.02 -7.02
C THR A 10 -6.15 -7.42 -5.71
N LEU A 11 -6.96 -6.53 -5.13
CA LEU A 11 -7.73 -6.78 -3.92
C LEU A 11 -9.17 -6.32 -4.10
N THR A 12 -10.11 -7.07 -3.52
CA THR A 12 -11.48 -6.59 -3.36
C THR A 12 -11.58 -5.66 -2.14
N VAL A 13 -12.59 -4.78 -2.10
CA VAL A 13 -12.79 -3.86 -0.97
C VAL A 13 -12.88 -4.58 0.38
N PRO A 14 -13.65 -5.69 0.55
CA PRO A 14 -13.67 -6.43 1.80
C PRO A 14 -12.32 -7.02 2.22
N GLN A 15 -11.54 -7.54 1.26
CA GLN A 15 -10.19 -8.04 1.53
C GLN A 15 -9.25 -6.92 1.99
N ALA A 16 -9.29 -5.76 1.33
CA ALA A 16 -8.50 -4.60 1.70
C ALA A 16 -8.85 -4.12 3.12
N LEU A 17 -10.13 -4.07 3.48
CA LEU A 17 -10.59 -3.69 4.82
C LEU A 17 -10.14 -4.69 5.89
N LEU A 18 -10.23 -6.00 5.62
CA LEU A 18 -9.78 -7.02 6.56
C LEU A 18 -8.27 -6.92 6.82
N ILE A 19 -7.48 -6.80 5.75
CA ILE A 19 -6.03 -6.64 5.85
C ILE A 19 -5.69 -5.36 6.62
N ALA A 20 -6.33 -4.23 6.31
CA ALA A 20 -6.14 -2.97 7.01
C ALA A 20 -6.43 -3.13 8.50
N ALA A 21 -7.57 -3.72 8.89
CA ALA A 21 -7.95 -3.90 10.28
C ALA A 21 -6.91 -4.74 11.05
N VAL A 22 -6.44 -5.85 10.49
CA VAL A 22 -5.43 -6.70 11.12
C VAL A 22 -4.11 -5.95 11.33
N PHE A 23 -3.61 -5.27 10.30
CA PHE A 23 -2.34 -4.56 10.39
C PHE A 23 -2.41 -3.29 11.24
N GLU A 24 -3.52 -2.55 11.24
CA GLU A 24 -3.70 -1.37 12.10
C GLU A 24 -3.78 -1.76 13.57
N VAL A 25 -4.54 -2.81 13.92
CA VAL A 25 -4.60 -3.31 15.30
C VAL A 25 -3.23 -3.81 15.76
N SER A 26 -2.55 -4.59 14.91
CA SER A 26 -1.20 -5.08 15.22
C SER A 26 -0.21 -3.93 15.42
N GLY A 27 -0.24 -2.92 14.55
CA GLY A 27 0.60 -1.72 14.66
C GLY A 27 0.31 -0.93 15.94
N ALA A 28 -0.96 -0.75 16.30
CA ALA A 28 -1.36 -0.07 17.53
C ALA A 28 -0.87 -0.81 18.78
N VAL A 29 -0.96 -2.15 18.80
CA VAL A 29 -0.49 -2.97 19.93
C VAL A 29 1.03 -2.95 20.07
N ILE A 30 1.77 -3.05 18.95
CA ILE A 30 3.24 -3.15 18.96
C ILE A 30 3.90 -1.78 19.19
N ALA A 31 3.42 -0.73 18.51
CA ALA A 31 4.07 0.59 18.49
C ALA A 31 3.28 1.69 19.21
N GLY A 32 2.05 1.44 19.65
CA GLY A 32 1.17 2.46 20.21
C GLY A 32 1.72 3.12 21.48
N GLY A 33 2.46 2.37 22.31
CA GLY A 33 3.11 2.88 23.52
C GLY A 33 4.16 3.95 23.22
N GLU A 34 5.04 3.72 22.25
CA GLU A 34 6.09 4.65 21.84
C GLU A 34 5.50 5.91 21.19
N VAL A 35 4.49 5.76 20.34
CA VAL A 35 3.78 6.89 19.72
C VAL A 35 3.11 7.74 20.77
N THR A 36 2.41 7.13 21.73
CA THR A 36 1.73 7.84 22.83
C THR A 36 2.73 8.57 23.72
N ALA A 37 3.85 7.94 24.06
CA ALA A 37 4.92 8.56 24.86
C ALA A 37 5.53 9.77 24.12
N THR A 38 5.77 9.65 22.82
CA THR A 38 6.28 10.75 21.99
C THR A 38 5.31 11.93 21.94
N ILE A 39 4.02 11.67 21.79
CA ILE A 39 3.00 12.73 21.77
C ILE A 39 2.89 13.38 23.14
N ARG A 40 2.80 12.59 24.21
CA ARG A 40 2.59 13.08 25.57
C ARG A 40 3.75 13.90 26.10
N ASN A 41 4.99 13.42 25.92
CA ASN A 41 6.19 14.00 26.57
C ASN A 41 7.16 14.63 25.57
N GLY A 42 6.97 14.36 24.27
CA GLY A 42 7.93 14.69 23.23
C GLY A 42 7.73 16.04 22.56
N ILE A 43 6.53 16.62 22.59
CA ILE A 43 6.18 17.79 21.79
C ILE A 43 6.04 19.04 22.65
N VAL A 44 5.49 18.94 23.87
CA VAL A 44 5.21 20.05 24.76
C VAL A 44 6.22 20.11 25.90
N HIS A 45 6.77 21.29 26.17
CA HIS A 45 7.57 21.59 27.36
C HIS A 45 6.68 21.87 28.56
N LEU A 46 6.48 20.87 29.41
CA LEU A 46 5.62 21.01 30.59
C LEU A 46 6.26 21.89 31.69
N ASP A 47 7.61 21.99 31.69
CA ASP A 47 8.38 22.69 32.73
C ASP A 47 8.67 24.15 32.37
N SER A 48 8.32 24.60 31.18
CA SER A 48 8.67 25.94 30.68
C SER A 48 7.72 27.04 31.12
N MET A 49 6.53 26.69 31.62
CA MET A 49 5.54 27.61 32.15
C MET A 49 4.78 26.94 33.31
N PRO A 50 4.12 27.70 34.20
CA PRO A 50 3.33 27.17 35.32
C PRO A 50 2.03 26.51 34.82
N LEU A 51 2.18 25.43 34.05
CA LEU A 51 1.04 24.69 33.49
C LEU A 51 0.40 23.81 34.56
N GLN A 52 -0.92 23.86 34.62
CA GLN A 52 -1.70 22.89 35.40
C GLN A 52 -1.91 21.60 34.58
N PRO A 53 -2.10 20.44 35.23
CA PRO A 53 -2.42 19.20 34.52
C PRO A 53 -3.65 19.33 33.58
N LEU A 54 -4.60 20.20 33.92
CA LEU A 54 -5.79 20.48 33.13
C LEU A 54 -5.46 21.20 31.80
N ASP A 55 -4.44 22.04 31.78
CA ASP A 55 -4.01 22.73 30.57
C ASP A 55 -3.51 21.75 29.50
N LEU A 56 -2.80 20.71 29.93
CA LEU A 56 -2.39 19.62 29.02
C LEU A 56 -3.59 18.88 28.43
N VAL A 57 -4.63 18.67 29.24
CA VAL A 57 -5.89 18.05 28.76
C VAL A 57 -6.53 18.94 27.68
N PHE A 58 -6.60 20.25 27.90
CA PHE A 58 -7.13 21.20 26.93
C PHE A 58 -6.31 21.24 25.64
N ILE A 59 -4.97 21.23 25.73
CA ILE A 59 -4.09 21.13 24.56
C ILE A 59 -4.43 19.88 23.75
N MET A 60 -4.48 18.72 24.41
CA MET A 60 -4.72 17.45 23.72
C MET A 60 -6.12 17.34 23.12
N MET A 61 -7.14 17.78 23.84
CA MET A 61 -8.52 17.79 23.34
C MET A 61 -8.68 18.75 22.15
N SER A 62 -8.12 19.96 22.24
CA SER A 62 -8.15 20.93 21.14
C SER A 62 -7.39 20.43 19.91
N ALA A 63 -6.24 19.78 20.11
CA ALA A 63 -5.46 19.18 19.04
C ALA A 63 -6.23 18.06 18.32
N LEU A 64 -6.88 17.17 19.07
CA LEU A 64 -7.69 16.09 18.51
C LEU A 64 -8.91 16.65 17.74
N LEU A 65 -9.59 17.65 18.31
CA LEU A 65 -10.72 18.27 17.64
C LEU A 65 -10.29 18.98 16.34
N ALA A 66 -9.21 19.73 16.37
CA ALA A 66 -8.65 20.40 15.19
C ALA A 66 -8.25 19.41 14.11
N ALA A 67 -7.54 18.32 14.50
CA ALA A 67 -7.17 17.26 13.58
C ALA A 67 -8.40 16.55 12.97
N ALA A 68 -9.41 16.26 13.78
CA ALA A 68 -10.65 15.61 13.32
C ALA A 68 -11.40 16.49 12.32
N LEU A 69 -11.55 17.79 12.61
CA LEU A 69 -12.19 18.75 11.69
C LEU A 69 -11.41 18.90 10.39
N TRP A 70 -10.09 18.99 10.48
CA TRP A 70 -9.23 19.05 9.29
C TRP A 70 -9.34 17.80 8.43
N LEU A 71 -9.28 16.60 9.03
CA LEU A 71 -9.42 15.32 8.32
C LEU A 71 -10.80 15.18 7.68
N LEU A 72 -11.87 15.60 8.38
CA LEU A 72 -13.22 15.61 7.84
C LEU A 72 -13.32 16.53 6.61
N PHE A 73 -12.78 17.74 6.69
CA PHE A 73 -12.74 18.68 5.59
C PHE A 73 -11.95 18.12 4.40
N ALA A 74 -10.76 17.62 4.65
CA ALA A 74 -9.89 17.05 3.63
C ALA A 74 -10.55 15.84 2.94
N THR A 75 -11.17 14.95 3.71
CA THR A 75 -11.89 13.79 3.18
C THR A 75 -13.06 14.20 2.28
N LYS A 76 -13.84 15.19 2.70
CA LYS A 76 -14.95 15.71 1.87
C LYS A 76 -14.48 16.35 0.57
N LYS A 77 -13.27 16.91 0.56
CA LYS A 77 -12.66 17.54 -0.63
C LYS A 77 -11.81 16.55 -1.45
N GLY A 78 -11.65 15.30 -1.02
CA GLY A 78 -10.81 14.32 -1.68
C GLY A 78 -9.31 14.63 -1.60
N LEU A 79 -8.87 15.43 -0.62
CA LEU A 79 -7.47 15.78 -0.45
C LEU A 79 -6.72 14.66 0.27
N PRO A 80 -5.58 14.21 -0.24
CA PRO A 80 -4.73 13.25 0.45
C PRO A 80 -3.99 13.93 1.61
N VAL A 81 -4.34 13.60 2.85
CA VAL A 81 -3.72 14.18 4.04
C VAL A 81 -3.24 13.09 4.99
N SER A 82 -2.21 13.41 5.76
CA SER A 82 -1.66 12.54 6.80
C SER A 82 -2.31 12.84 8.15
N THR A 83 -2.86 11.83 8.79
CA THR A 83 -3.41 11.90 10.15
C THR A 83 -2.34 12.33 11.17
N THR A 84 -1.13 11.77 11.05
CA THR A 84 -0.02 12.10 11.96
C THR A 84 0.38 13.57 11.85
N HIS A 85 0.50 14.11 10.64
CA HIS A 85 0.79 15.53 10.42
C HIS A 85 -0.31 16.41 11.00
N ALA A 86 -1.59 16.05 10.83
CA ALA A 86 -2.70 16.78 11.36
C ALA A 86 -2.71 16.84 12.90
N ILE A 87 -2.41 15.71 13.57
CA ILE A 87 -2.33 15.64 15.04
C ILE A 87 -1.16 16.46 15.56
N ILE A 88 0.04 16.32 14.98
CA ILE A 88 1.22 17.09 15.39
C ILE A 88 0.99 18.60 15.20
N GLY A 89 0.45 18.98 14.06
CA GLY A 89 0.06 20.38 13.79
C GLY A 89 -0.98 20.91 14.78
N GLY A 90 -1.96 20.07 15.13
CA GLY A 90 -2.96 20.38 16.16
C GLY A 90 -2.35 20.62 17.54
N ILE A 91 -1.40 19.76 17.96
CA ILE A 91 -0.72 19.89 19.26
C ILE A 91 0.14 21.15 19.28
N VAL A 92 0.93 21.41 18.23
CA VAL A 92 1.73 22.63 18.12
C VAL A 92 0.85 23.88 18.17
N GLY A 93 -0.21 23.90 17.37
CA GLY A 93 -1.15 25.04 17.31
C GLY A 93 -1.85 25.30 18.64
N SER A 94 -2.39 24.28 19.29
CA SER A 94 -3.06 24.42 20.59
C SER A 94 -2.08 24.82 21.70
N SER A 95 -0.85 24.30 21.69
CA SER A 95 0.19 24.68 22.65
C SER A 95 0.60 26.15 22.50
N LEU A 96 0.77 26.62 21.26
CA LEU A 96 1.08 28.04 21.01
C LEU A 96 -0.08 28.94 21.42
N THR A 97 -1.32 28.56 21.10
CA THR A 97 -2.50 29.31 21.50
C THR A 97 -2.59 29.48 23.02
N LEU A 98 -2.43 28.35 23.75
CA LEU A 98 -2.39 28.39 25.21
C LEU A 98 -1.23 29.26 25.71
N GLY A 99 -0.03 29.10 25.12
CA GLY A 99 1.13 29.92 25.45
C GLY A 99 0.89 31.41 25.31
N PHE A 100 0.20 31.86 24.26
CA PHE A 100 -0.20 33.24 24.07
C PHE A 100 -1.24 33.71 25.11
N MET A 101 -2.10 32.81 25.58
CA MET A 101 -3.14 33.15 26.58
C MET A 101 -2.57 33.29 27.99
N ILE A 102 -1.52 32.53 28.35
CA ILE A 102 -0.97 32.48 29.71
C ILE A 102 0.37 33.22 29.84
N ALA A 103 0.92 33.78 28.77
CA ALA A 103 2.19 34.50 28.78
C ALA A 103 2.01 35.86 29.45
N ASP A 104 2.41 35.97 30.72
CA ASP A 104 2.44 37.23 31.50
C ASP A 104 3.77 37.96 31.25
N GLY A 105 4.04 38.37 30.00
CA GLY A 105 5.15 39.28 29.67
C GLY A 105 6.60 38.78 29.90
N GLY A 106 6.79 37.64 30.55
CA GLY A 106 8.11 37.11 30.88
C GLY A 106 8.50 35.80 30.18
N SER A 107 7.51 35.05 29.71
CA SER A 107 7.72 33.73 29.06
C SER A 107 7.31 33.78 27.59
N SER A 108 8.15 33.29 26.70
CA SER A 108 7.82 33.23 25.29
C SER A 108 6.84 32.08 25.01
N PRO A 109 5.69 32.30 24.34
CA PRO A 109 4.78 31.21 23.93
C PRO A 109 5.44 30.10 23.12
N TRP A 110 6.49 30.45 22.39
CA TRP A 110 7.27 29.51 21.57
C TRP A 110 8.05 28.50 22.41
N SER A 111 8.34 28.80 23.68
CA SER A 111 9.08 27.90 24.58
C SER A 111 8.26 26.68 25.01
N LEU A 112 6.92 26.70 24.84
CA LEU A 112 6.06 25.55 25.11
C LEU A 112 6.25 24.40 24.12
N VAL A 113 6.77 24.68 22.93
CA VAL A 113 6.95 23.68 21.90
C VAL A 113 8.41 23.23 21.84
N LYS A 114 8.65 21.92 21.88
CA LYS A 114 9.98 21.32 21.70
C LYS A 114 10.36 21.31 20.22
N TRP A 115 10.86 22.44 19.73
CA TRP A 115 11.18 22.65 18.30
C TRP A 115 12.23 21.66 17.78
N GLU A 116 13.17 21.24 18.61
CA GLU A 116 14.14 20.21 18.26
C GLU A 116 13.44 18.89 17.89
N LYS A 117 12.43 18.49 18.68
CA LYS A 117 11.66 17.29 18.41
C LYS A 117 10.80 17.44 17.15
N ILE A 118 10.19 18.61 16.95
CA ILE A 118 9.45 18.91 15.72
C ILE A 118 10.37 18.84 14.52
N GLY A 119 11.58 19.39 14.59
CA GLY A 119 12.59 19.28 13.55
C GLY A 119 12.95 17.83 13.21
N THR A 120 13.18 16.99 14.22
CA THR A 120 13.44 15.55 14.03
C THR A 120 12.29 14.85 13.33
N ILE A 121 11.05 15.16 13.72
CA ILE A 121 9.85 14.62 13.08
C ILE A 121 9.76 15.10 11.62
N ALA A 122 10.00 16.37 11.35
CA ALA A 122 9.98 16.93 10.00
C ALA A 122 11.02 16.28 9.08
N VAL A 123 12.23 16.02 9.58
CA VAL A 123 13.26 15.27 8.84
C VAL A 123 12.78 13.85 8.53
N SER A 124 12.11 13.19 9.47
CA SER A 124 11.57 11.83 9.24
C SER A 124 10.51 11.80 8.14
N TRP A 125 9.74 12.89 7.93
CA TRP A 125 8.75 13.00 6.87
C TRP A 125 9.35 12.98 5.46
N VAL A 126 10.60 13.43 5.35
CA VAL A 126 11.36 13.38 4.09
C VAL A 126 12.10 12.05 3.95
N LEU A 127 12.74 11.61 5.03
CA LEU A 127 13.58 10.40 5.02
C LEU A 127 12.75 9.13 4.82
N SER A 128 11.57 9.06 5.44
CA SER A 128 10.70 7.87 5.36
C SER A 128 10.23 7.53 3.94
N PRO A 129 9.71 8.48 3.13
CA PRO A 129 9.38 8.19 1.72
C PRO A 129 10.61 7.82 0.88
N LEU A 130 11.77 8.43 1.12
CA LEU A 130 13.01 8.09 0.40
C LEU A 130 13.44 6.66 0.67
N LEU A 131 13.46 6.25 1.94
CA LEU A 131 13.77 4.87 2.33
C LEU A 131 12.73 3.88 1.79
N GLY A 132 11.44 4.21 1.92
CA GLY A 132 10.36 3.40 1.36
C GLY A 132 10.46 3.25 -0.16
N GLY A 133 10.79 4.33 -0.86
CA GLY A 133 11.05 4.33 -2.31
C GLY A 133 12.24 3.45 -2.69
N ALA A 134 13.35 3.55 -1.95
CA ALA A 134 14.53 2.72 -2.19
C ALA A 134 14.26 1.23 -2.00
N VAL A 135 13.57 0.86 -0.91
CA VAL A 135 13.18 -0.52 -0.63
C VAL A 135 12.21 -1.03 -1.70
N SER A 136 11.19 -0.25 -2.05
CA SER A 136 10.23 -0.60 -3.11
C SER A 136 10.90 -0.79 -4.47
N TYR A 137 11.85 0.07 -4.81
CA TYR A 137 12.63 -0.05 -6.03
C TYR A 137 13.45 -1.34 -6.05
N ALA A 138 14.16 -1.64 -4.94
CA ALA A 138 14.95 -2.87 -4.82
C ALA A 138 14.07 -4.12 -4.95
N LEU A 139 12.94 -4.17 -4.25
CA LEU A 139 11.99 -5.28 -4.32
C LEU A 139 11.41 -5.43 -5.73
N PHE A 140 10.99 -4.33 -6.36
CA PHE A 140 10.47 -4.35 -7.72
C PHE A 140 11.53 -4.84 -8.72
N TYR A 141 12.78 -4.39 -8.58
CA TYR A 141 13.88 -4.85 -9.43
C TYR A 141 14.11 -6.36 -9.31
N LEU A 142 14.10 -6.89 -8.08
CA LEU A 142 14.22 -8.34 -7.84
C LEU A 142 13.05 -9.12 -8.45
N ILE A 143 11.82 -8.65 -8.28
CA ILE A 143 10.62 -9.26 -8.84
C ILE A 143 10.67 -9.21 -10.37
N LYS A 144 11.02 -8.06 -10.94
CA LYS A 144 11.14 -7.89 -12.39
C LYS A 144 12.14 -8.88 -12.97
N ARG A 145 13.34 -8.93 -12.40
CA ARG A 145 14.42 -9.80 -12.89
C ARG A 145 14.09 -11.29 -12.75
N ASN A 146 13.53 -11.71 -11.61
CA ASN A 146 13.39 -13.13 -11.29
C ASN A 146 12.03 -13.72 -11.71
N VAL A 147 10.99 -12.90 -11.81
CA VAL A 147 9.63 -13.36 -12.07
C VAL A 147 9.12 -12.87 -13.42
N LEU A 148 9.14 -11.57 -13.68
CA LEU A 148 8.52 -11.01 -14.88
C LEU A 148 9.32 -11.34 -16.14
N GLU A 149 10.64 -11.28 -16.10
CA GLU A 149 11.49 -11.66 -17.25
C GLU A 149 11.45 -13.16 -17.51
N TYR A 150 11.37 -13.98 -16.47
CA TYR A 150 11.18 -15.43 -16.60
C TYR A 150 9.82 -15.74 -17.26
N ASN A 151 8.75 -15.13 -16.79
CA ASN A 151 7.41 -15.32 -17.36
C ASN A 151 7.32 -14.83 -18.81
N ALA A 152 7.96 -13.72 -19.17
CA ALA A 152 7.99 -13.23 -20.54
C ALA A 152 8.69 -14.23 -21.48
N ARG A 153 9.83 -14.80 -21.06
CA ARG A 153 10.54 -15.84 -21.84
C ARG A 153 9.69 -17.11 -21.99
N MET A 154 9.02 -17.53 -20.92
CA MET A 154 8.12 -18.69 -20.96
C MET A 154 6.92 -18.46 -21.87
N GLU A 155 6.36 -17.24 -21.88
CA GLU A 155 5.25 -16.87 -22.76
C GLU A 155 5.66 -16.89 -24.24
N GLU A 156 6.87 -16.44 -24.57
CA GLU A 156 7.43 -16.55 -25.92
C GLU A 156 7.59 -18.02 -26.36
N GLN A 157 8.11 -18.86 -25.48
CA GLN A 157 8.23 -20.30 -25.77
C GLN A 157 6.87 -20.96 -25.97
N ILE A 158 5.88 -20.63 -25.13
CA ILE A 158 4.52 -21.14 -25.27
C ILE A 158 3.90 -20.67 -26.59
N LYS A 159 4.11 -19.40 -26.99
CA LYS A 159 3.63 -18.88 -28.29
C LYS A 159 4.29 -19.63 -29.47
N ALA A 160 5.60 -19.89 -29.39
CA ALA A 160 6.31 -20.64 -30.42
C ALA A 160 5.76 -22.08 -30.54
N VAL A 161 5.61 -22.79 -29.44
CA VAL A 161 5.02 -24.14 -29.42
C VAL A 161 3.56 -24.15 -29.94
N LYS A 162 2.76 -23.16 -29.58
CA LYS A 162 1.39 -23.03 -30.11
C LYS A 162 1.35 -22.77 -31.61
N ALA A 163 2.28 -21.96 -32.11
CA ALA A 163 2.39 -21.68 -33.54
C ALA A 163 2.81 -22.95 -34.32
N GLU A 164 3.80 -23.69 -33.81
CA GLU A 164 4.25 -24.95 -34.37
C GLU A 164 3.12 -26.01 -34.40
N ARG A 165 2.40 -26.13 -33.29
CA ARG A 165 1.25 -27.01 -33.17
C ARG A 165 0.14 -26.65 -34.15
N LYS A 166 -0.10 -25.36 -34.39
CA LYS A 166 -1.08 -24.86 -35.35
C LYS A 166 -0.64 -25.20 -36.79
N ALA A 167 0.63 -24.97 -37.12
CA ALA A 167 1.19 -25.31 -38.42
C ALA A 167 1.13 -26.83 -38.69
N TYR A 168 1.48 -27.65 -37.71
CA TYR A 168 1.37 -29.11 -37.79
C TYR A 168 -0.08 -29.57 -38.04
N LYS A 169 -1.05 -29.01 -37.29
CA LYS A 169 -2.46 -29.34 -37.49
C LYS A 169 -2.96 -28.95 -38.88
N GLU A 170 -2.56 -27.79 -39.39
CA GLU A 170 -2.90 -27.33 -40.71
C GLU A 170 -2.30 -28.23 -41.80
N GLN A 171 -1.03 -28.56 -41.66
CA GLN A 171 -0.35 -29.48 -42.58
C GLN A 171 -0.99 -30.88 -42.56
N HIS A 172 -1.36 -31.36 -41.39
CA HIS A 172 -2.05 -32.65 -41.25
C HIS A 172 -3.45 -32.60 -41.86
N ARG A 173 -4.18 -31.48 -41.71
CA ARG A 173 -5.48 -31.28 -42.35
C ARG A 173 -5.39 -31.28 -43.86
N LEU A 174 -4.43 -30.52 -44.43
CA LEU A 174 -4.23 -30.50 -45.89
C LEU A 174 -3.84 -31.87 -46.43
N ARG A 175 -3.02 -32.62 -45.72
CA ARG A 175 -2.68 -33.99 -46.09
C ARG A 175 -3.88 -34.94 -46.04
N PHE A 176 -4.72 -34.79 -45.01
CA PHE A 176 -5.93 -35.58 -44.87
C PHE A 176 -6.95 -35.29 -45.99
N GLU A 177 -7.12 -33.97 -46.35
CA GLU A 177 -7.98 -33.56 -47.45
C GLU A 177 -7.48 -34.02 -48.82
N SER A 178 -6.18 -34.29 -48.97
CA SER A 178 -5.60 -34.85 -50.21
C SER A 178 -5.69 -36.37 -50.35
N LEU A 179 -6.16 -37.09 -49.35
CA LEU A 179 -6.36 -38.53 -49.38
C LEU A 179 -7.65 -38.88 -50.10
N ASP A 180 -7.70 -40.03 -50.76
CA ASP A 180 -8.93 -40.57 -51.34
C ASP A 180 -9.94 -40.97 -50.24
N GLU A 181 -11.22 -41.03 -50.57
CA GLU A 181 -12.34 -41.24 -49.62
C GLU A 181 -12.14 -42.56 -48.80
N ALA A 182 -11.63 -43.61 -49.46
CA ALA A 182 -11.33 -44.88 -48.80
C ALA A 182 -10.18 -44.75 -47.78
N GLU A 183 -9.15 -43.97 -48.10
CA GLU A 183 -7.98 -43.70 -47.24
C GLU A 183 -8.36 -42.81 -46.05
N GLN A 184 -9.27 -41.81 -46.24
CA GLN A 184 -9.80 -40.96 -45.18
C GLN A 184 -10.61 -41.77 -44.17
N ILE A 185 -11.43 -42.69 -44.58
CA ILE A 185 -12.17 -43.60 -43.69
C ILE A 185 -11.23 -44.48 -42.89
N GLN A 186 -10.19 -45.04 -43.54
CA GLN A 186 -9.19 -45.85 -42.86
C GLN A 186 -8.38 -45.08 -41.84
N ALA A 187 -7.94 -43.84 -42.17
CA ALA A 187 -7.23 -42.95 -41.27
C ALA A 187 -8.09 -42.56 -40.06
N THR A 188 -9.37 -42.20 -40.29
CA THR A 188 -10.30 -41.86 -39.21
C THR A 188 -10.55 -43.03 -38.27
N SER A 189 -10.70 -44.25 -38.80
CA SER A 189 -10.93 -45.46 -38.02
C SER A 189 -9.68 -45.85 -37.19
N ALA A 190 -8.49 -45.56 -37.70
CA ALA A 190 -7.23 -45.75 -36.97
C ALA A 190 -7.10 -44.77 -35.81
N MET A 191 -7.38 -43.47 -36.06
CA MET A 191 -7.37 -42.41 -35.00
C MET A 191 -8.39 -42.71 -33.90
N ALA A 192 -9.60 -43.18 -34.22
CA ALA A 192 -10.59 -43.55 -33.22
C ALA A 192 -10.13 -44.75 -32.35
N ARG A 193 -9.44 -45.74 -32.92
CA ARG A 193 -8.82 -46.85 -32.17
C ARG A 193 -7.73 -46.38 -31.23
N ASP A 194 -6.85 -45.48 -31.70
CA ASP A 194 -5.78 -44.95 -30.89
C ASP A 194 -6.32 -44.08 -29.73
N ALA A 195 -7.35 -43.28 -29.96
CA ALA A 195 -8.02 -42.51 -28.91
C ALA A 195 -8.61 -43.41 -27.83
N GLN A 196 -9.20 -44.56 -28.18
CA GLN A 196 -9.70 -45.55 -27.21
C GLN A 196 -8.57 -46.21 -26.40
N ILE A 197 -7.45 -46.56 -27.05
CA ILE A 197 -6.31 -47.23 -26.40
C ILE A 197 -5.59 -46.27 -25.44
N TYR A 198 -5.40 -45.03 -25.81
CA TYR A 198 -4.60 -44.06 -25.03
C TYR A 198 -5.45 -43.13 -24.15
N GLY A 199 -6.79 -43.28 -24.14
CA GLY A 199 -7.69 -42.46 -23.31
C GLY A 199 -7.59 -40.96 -23.62
N LEU A 200 -7.28 -40.60 -24.87
CA LEU A 200 -7.22 -39.19 -25.29
C LEU A 200 -8.65 -38.62 -25.42
N PRO A 201 -8.91 -37.44 -24.93
CA PRO A 201 -10.21 -36.77 -25.14
C PRO A 201 -10.36 -36.42 -26.64
N ASP A 202 -11.60 -36.49 -27.12
CA ASP A 202 -12.03 -36.14 -28.48
C ASP A 202 -11.69 -34.70 -28.88
#